data_dbce6b7eabd366e058aa389668d0164d
#
_entry.id   dbce6b7eabd366e058aa389668d0164d
#
_cell.length_a   1.000
_cell.length_b   1.000
_cell.length_c   1.000
_cell.angle_alpha   90.00
_cell.angle_beta   90.00
_cell.angle_gamma   90.00
#
_symmetry.space_group_name_H-M   'P 1'
#
loop_
_entity.id
_entity.type
_entity.pdbx_description
1 polymer ?
#
loop_
_entity_poly.entity_id
_entity_poly.type
_entity_poly.pdbx_seq_one_letter_code
_entity_poly.pdbx_strand_id
1 'polypeptide(L)'
;RWIDDRQSGRQRSIVYISIEGTMMGREDRPMPSLLKAYRMLLESYEVYVVAAAPTNDTGYARRMQEWTFETLGVAAYNRLILTNRKDLLYGDYLIDGLPDNGSCDFMSTRIDFGSDTFKTWDDIIEYFSRLGGQ
;
A
#
# COMPACT_ATOMS: atom_id res chain seq x y z
N ARG A 1 14.43 -7.90 -16.03
CA ARG A 1 14.55 -6.86 -15.02
C ARG A 1 13.28 -6.01 -14.99
N TRP A 2 13.09 -5.27 -13.91
CA TRP A 2 11.84 -4.58 -13.65
C TRP A 2 11.44 -3.61 -14.78
N ILE A 3 12.36 -2.73 -15.19
CA ILE A 3 12.04 -1.73 -16.21
C ILE A 3 11.75 -2.39 -17.55
N ASP A 4 12.57 -3.36 -17.91
CA ASP A 4 12.40 -4.04 -19.18
C ASP A 4 11.07 -4.79 -19.25
N ASP A 5 10.70 -5.43 -18.15
CA ASP A 5 9.45 -6.16 -18.08
C ASP A 5 8.25 -5.22 -18.20
N ARG A 6 8.34 -4.06 -17.55
CA ARG A 6 7.27 -3.07 -17.64
C ARG A 6 7.12 -2.55 -19.06
N GLN A 7 8.21 -2.24 -19.70
CA GLN A 7 8.18 -1.74 -21.06
C GLN A 7 7.65 -2.77 -22.05
N SER A 8 7.88 -4.03 -21.76
CA SER A 8 7.36 -5.10 -22.61
C SER A 8 5.92 -5.48 -22.31
N GLY A 9 5.31 -4.88 -21.28
CA GLY A 9 3.93 -5.16 -20.89
C GLY A 9 3.74 -6.46 -20.16
N ARG A 10 4.82 -7.12 -19.73
CA ARG A 10 4.71 -8.40 -19.04
C ARG A 10 4.56 -8.27 -17.55
N GLN A 11 4.86 -7.09 -16.96
CA GLN A 11 4.80 -6.89 -15.54
C GLN A 11 3.70 -5.89 -15.21
N ARG A 12 2.91 -6.23 -14.19
CA ARG A 12 1.84 -5.35 -13.74
C ARG A 12 2.42 -4.13 -13.04
N SER A 13 1.64 -3.07 -13.02
CA SER A 13 1.99 -1.89 -12.25
C SER A 13 1.99 -2.23 -10.76
N ILE A 14 2.80 -1.50 -10.00
CA ILE A 14 3.03 -1.76 -8.59
C ILE A 14 2.26 -0.75 -7.74
N VAL A 15 1.51 -1.28 -6.78
CA VAL A 15 0.80 -0.46 -5.79
C VAL A 15 1.36 -0.78 -4.42
N TYR A 16 1.82 0.24 -3.71
CA TYR A 16 2.22 0.13 -2.31
C TYR A 16 1.10 0.66 -1.43
N ILE A 17 0.82 -0.03 -0.33
CA ILE A 17 -0.20 0.41 0.63
C ILE A 17 0.42 0.43 2.02
N SER A 18 0.39 1.60 2.67
CA SER A 18 0.90 1.73 4.02
C SER A 18 -0.04 1.09 5.03
N ILE A 19 0.52 0.57 6.11
CA ILE A 19 -0.29 0.00 7.19
C ILE A 19 -0.78 1.11 8.12
N GLU A 20 0.15 1.89 8.69
CA GLU A 20 -0.16 2.88 9.71
C GLU A 20 -1.10 3.95 9.16
N GLY A 21 -2.27 4.09 9.79
CA GLY A 21 -3.22 5.14 9.43
C GLY A 21 -3.84 5.01 8.06
N THR A 22 -3.68 3.86 7.42
CA THR A 22 -4.16 3.67 6.05
C THR A 22 -4.95 2.37 5.95
N MET A 23 -4.28 1.22 6.13
CA MET A 23 -4.97 -0.06 6.22
C MET A 23 -5.47 -0.32 7.63
N MET A 24 -4.69 0.07 8.62
CA MET A 24 -4.94 -0.19 10.03
C MET A 24 -5.55 1.05 10.67
N GLY A 25 -6.71 0.86 11.28
CA GLY A 25 -7.41 1.92 11.99
C GLY A 25 -7.32 1.75 13.50
N ARG A 26 -8.39 2.12 14.18
CA ARG A 26 -8.45 2.09 15.65
C ARG A 26 -8.39 0.66 16.14
N GLU A 27 -7.67 0.46 17.26
CA GLU A 27 -7.52 -0.84 17.90
C GLU A 27 -6.99 -1.90 16.94
N ASP A 28 -6.14 -1.45 15.99
CA ASP A 28 -5.49 -2.32 15.01
C ASP A 28 -6.47 -3.05 14.09
N ARG A 29 -7.69 -2.52 13.96
CA ARG A 29 -8.67 -3.11 13.05
C ARG A 29 -8.46 -2.60 11.63
N PRO A 30 -8.76 -3.42 10.63
CA PRO A 30 -8.70 -2.93 9.26
C PRO A 30 -9.74 -1.84 9.03
N MET A 31 -9.38 -0.86 8.23
CA MET A 31 -10.29 0.21 7.85
C MET A 31 -11.48 -0.35 7.06
N PRO A 32 -12.65 0.31 7.15
CA PRO A 32 -13.81 -0.15 6.36
C PRO A 32 -13.50 -0.23 4.87
N SER A 33 -13.97 -1.29 4.23
CA SER A 33 -13.82 -1.56 2.81
C SER A 33 -12.38 -1.88 2.38
N LEU A 34 -11.44 -1.96 3.33
CA LEU A 34 -10.06 -2.28 2.98
C LEU A 34 -9.94 -3.61 2.26
N LEU A 35 -10.55 -4.67 2.81
CA LEU A 35 -10.39 -6.00 2.20
C LEU A 35 -10.98 -6.06 0.81
N LYS A 36 -12.08 -5.36 0.58
CA LYS A 36 -12.68 -5.28 -0.74
C LYS A 36 -11.74 -4.60 -1.72
N ALA A 37 -11.14 -3.48 -1.29
CA ALA A 37 -10.20 -2.74 -2.13
C ALA A 37 -8.96 -3.58 -2.41
N TYR A 38 -8.44 -4.24 -1.39
CA TYR A 38 -7.24 -5.05 -1.53
C TYR A 38 -7.44 -6.17 -2.55
N ARG A 39 -8.58 -6.88 -2.46
CA ARG A 39 -8.88 -7.95 -3.41
C ARG A 39 -9.00 -7.42 -4.83
N MET A 40 -9.63 -6.27 -4.98
CA MET A 40 -9.78 -5.66 -6.30
C MET A 40 -8.42 -5.31 -6.90
N LEU A 41 -7.54 -4.71 -6.10
CA LEU A 41 -6.21 -4.33 -6.57
C LEU A 41 -5.38 -5.56 -6.95
N LEU A 42 -5.52 -6.66 -6.21
CA LEU A 42 -4.77 -7.88 -6.51
C LEU A 42 -5.09 -8.44 -7.90
N GLU A 43 -6.25 -8.13 -8.44
CA GLU A 43 -6.64 -8.64 -9.77
C GLU A 43 -5.81 -8.01 -10.88
N SER A 44 -5.34 -6.78 -10.69
CA SER A 44 -4.70 -6.02 -11.75
C SER A 44 -3.31 -5.50 -11.45
N TYR A 45 -2.89 -5.52 -10.19
CA TYR A 45 -1.64 -4.90 -9.76
C TYR A 45 -0.78 -5.85 -8.96
N GLU A 46 0.52 -5.57 -8.93
CA GLU A 46 1.44 -6.14 -7.95
C GLU A 46 1.28 -5.29 -6.69
N VAL A 47 0.74 -5.87 -5.63
CA VAL A 47 0.44 -5.13 -4.40
C VAL A 47 1.42 -5.48 -3.30
N TYR A 48 2.09 -4.47 -2.75
CA TYR A 48 3.00 -4.62 -1.63
C TYR A 48 2.51 -3.78 -0.47
N VAL A 49 2.72 -4.27 0.73
CA VAL A 49 2.35 -3.60 1.96
C VAL A 49 3.59 -2.96 2.55
N VAL A 50 3.47 -1.74 3.05
CA VAL A 50 4.62 -0.97 3.52
C VAL A 50 4.37 -0.51 4.96
N ALA A 51 5.38 -0.64 5.80
CA ALA A 51 5.32 -0.15 7.18
C ALA A 51 6.65 0.48 7.56
N ALA A 52 6.62 1.33 8.58
CA ALA A 52 7.83 1.94 9.11
C ALA A 52 8.69 0.88 9.80
N ALA A 53 9.97 1.20 9.99
CA ALA A 53 10.91 0.33 10.68
C ALA A 53 11.64 1.14 11.77
N PRO A 54 10.94 1.51 12.85
CA PRO A 54 11.56 2.32 13.91
C PRO A 54 12.65 1.52 14.60
N THR A 55 13.84 2.12 14.72
CA THR A 55 14.99 1.42 15.29
C THR A 55 14.93 1.34 16.82
N ASN A 56 14.07 2.15 17.45
CA ASN A 56 13.93 2.16 18.90
C ASN A 56 12.82 1.21 19.40
N ASP A 57 12.21 0.43 18.51
CA ASP A 57 11.17 -0.53 18.90
C ASP A 57 11.37 -1.80 18.09
N THR A 58 12.17 -2.71 18.63
CA THR A 58 12.55 -3.92 17.91
C THR A 58 11.40 -4.90 17.71
N GLY A 59 10.30 -4.73 18.43
CA GLY A 59 9.12 -5.58 18.28
C GLY A 59 8.15 -5.09 17.23
N TYR A 60 8.36 -3.87 16.73
CA TYR A 60 7.40 -3.25 15.81
C TYR A 60 7.30 -4.01 14.49
N ALA A 61 8.43 -4.38 13.92
CA ALA A 61 8.46 -5.12 12.65
C ALA A 61 7.66 -6.41 12.75
N ARG A 62 7.83 -7.12 13.87
CA ARG A 62 7.12 -8.37 14.09
C ARG A 62 5.62 -8.14 14.17
N ARG A 63 5.20 -7.10 14.90
CA ARG A 63 3.77 -6.79 15.02
C ARG A 63 3.16 -6.45 13.65
N MET A 64 3.89 -5.70 12.83
CA MET A 64 3.39 -5.35 11.52
C MET A 64 3.31 -6.56 10.60
N GLN A 65 4.29 -7.46 10.70
CA GLN A 65 4.27 -8.69 9.93
C GLN A 65 3.10 -9.58 10.34
N GLU A 66 2.89 -9.74 11.64
CA GLU A 66 1.78 -10.55 12.14
C GLU A 66 0.44 -9.96 11.73
N TRP A 67 0.29 -8.65 11.89
CA TRP A 67 -0.95 -7.98 11.51
C TRP A 67 -1.24 -8.16 10.02
N THR A 68 -0.22 -7.98 9.20
CA THR A 68 -0.37 -8.09 7.75
C THR A 68 -0.85 -9.47 7.34
N PHE A 69 -0.20 -10.50 7.86
CA PHE A 69 -0.57 -11.87 7.48
C PHE A 69 -1.93 -12.26 8.04
N GLU A 70 -2.24 -11.88 9.28
CA GLU A 70 -3.53 -12.21 9.88
C GLU A 70 -4.67 -11.49 9.20
N THR A 71 -4.45 -10.27 8.74
CA THR A 71 -5.50 -9.46 8.14
C THR A 71 -5.68 -9.76 6.66
N LEU A 72 -4.58 -9.87 5.92
CA LEU A 72 -4.63 -9.99 4.47
C LEU A 72 -4.45 -11.41 3.95
N GLY A 73 -3.87 -12.29 4.76
CA GLY A 73 -3.72 -13.69 4.39
C GLY A 73 -2.55 -13.95 3.44
N VAL A 74 -2.64 -15.07 2.73
CA VAL A 74 -1.52 -15.57 1.93
C VAL A 74 -1.14 -14.66 0.77
N ALA A 75 -2.05 -13.83 0.31
CA ALA A 75 -1.76 -12.91 -0.80
C ALA A 75 -0.66 -11.92 -0.41
N ALA A 76 -0.50 -11.64 0.89
CA ALA A 76 0.52 -10.72 1.39
C ALA A 76 1.82 -11.42 1.78
N TYR A 77 1.91 -12.73 1.58
CA TYR A 77 3.10 -13.49 1.96
C TYR A 77 4.29 -13.00 1.15
N ASN A 78 5.38 -12.65 1.86
CA ASN A 78 6.59 -12.09 1.26
C ASN A 78 6.35 -10.78 0.50
N ARG A 79 5.31 -10.04 0.86
CA ARG A 79 4.95 -8.78 0.21
C ARG A 79 4.98 -7.59 1.16
N LEU A 80 5.62 -7.72 2.32
CA LEU A 80 5.76 -6.62 3.29
C LEU A 80 7.14 -5.99 3.15
N ILE A 81 7.14 -4.68 2.98
CA ILE A 81 8.38 -3.89 2.92
C ILE A 81 8.42 -3.00 4.15
N LEU A 82 9.52 -3.06 4.89
CA LEU A 82 9.74 -2.21 6.05
C LEU A 82 10.73 -1.12 5.64
N THR A 83 10.32 0.13 5.75
CA THR A 83 11.19 1.23 5.35
C THR A 83 10.80 2.52 6.04
N ASN A 84 11.80 3.33 6.34
CA ASN A 84 11.61 4.70 6.80
C ASN A 84 11.81 5.71 5.66
N ARG A 85 11.99 5.21 4.43
CA ARG A 85 12.25 6.04 3.26
C ARG A 85 11.34 5.59 2.11
N LYS A 86 10.08 6.01 2.17
CA LYS A 86 9.11 5.65 1.13
C LYS A 86 9.42 6.33 -0.20
N ASP A 87 10.23 7.37 -0.17
CA ASP A 87 10.70 8.02 -1.39
C ASP A 87 11.65 7.14 -2.22
N LEU A 88 12.18 6.07 -1.61
CA LEU A 88 13.04 5.14 -2.35
C LEU A 88 12.24 4.06 -3.09
N LEU A 89 10.95 3.98 -2.86
CA LEU A 89 10.09 3.04 -3.57
C LEU A 89 9.83 3.56 -4.98
N TYR A 90 10.04 2.73 -5.98
CA TYR A 90 9.98 3.20 -7.38
C TYR A 90 8.82 2.62 -8.18
N GLY A 91 7.82 2.08 -7.50
CA GLY A 91 6.63 1.60 -8.19
C GLY A 91 5.72 2.73 -8.67
N ASP A 92 4.46 2.40 -8.90
CA ASP A 92 3.57 3.32 -9.59
C ASP A 92 2.64 4.10 -8.68
N TYR A 93 2.19 3.49 -7.60
CA TYR A 93 1.23 4.12 -6.67
C TYR A 93 1.65 3.87 -5.24
N LEU A 94 1.47 4.89 -4.40
CA LEU A 94 1.61 4.74 -2.95
C LEU A 94 0.34 5.28 -2.30
N ILE A 95 -0.40 4.39 -1.64
CA ILE A 95 -1.59 4.78 -0.87
C ILE A 95 -1.17 4.94 0.57
N ASP A 96 -1.21 6.17 1.08
CA ASP A 96 -0.68 6.46 2.41
C ASP A 96 -1.41 7.64 3.01
N GLY A 97 -1.87 7.47 4.25
CA GLY A 97 -2.55 8.54 4.98
C GLY A 97 -1.64 9.39 5.84
N LEU A 98 -0.35 9.02 5.96
CA LEU A 98 0.60 9.75 6.78
C LEU A 98 1.67 10.37 5.89
N PRO A 99 2.15 11.59 6.22
CA PRO A 99 3.13 12.26 5.37
C PRO A 99 4.58 11.87 5.67
N ASP A 100 4.81 11.08 6.72
CA ASP A 100 6.15 10.81 7.25
C ASP A 100 6.93 9.82 6.42
N ASN A 101 8.19 9.63 6.81
CA ASN A 101 9.06 8.58 6.29
C ASN A 101 9.23 8.66 4.77
N GLY A 102 9.31 9.88 4.24
CA GLY A 102 9.54 10.09 2.82
C GLY A 102 8.31 9.92 1.95
N SER A 103 7.13 9.72 2.56
CA SER A 103 5.90 9.46 1.81
C SER A 103 5.57 10.57 0.82
N CYS A 104 5.69 11.83 1.25
CA CYS A 104 5.34 12.96 0.38
C CYS A 104 6.30 13.15 -0.78
N ASP A 105 7.46 12.52 -0.72
CA ASP A 105 8.47 12.59 -1.78
C ASP A 105 8.47 11.34 -2.68
N PHE A 106 7.43 10.55 -2.58
CA PHE A 106 7.27 9.39 -3.48
C PHE A 106 7.27 9.88 -4.93
N MET A 107 8.05 9.22 -5.76
CA MET A 107 8.39 9.73 -7.09
C MET A 107 7.30 9.51 -8.15
N SER A 108 6.26 8.76 -7.85
CA SER A 108 5.18 8.53 -8.80
C SER A 108 3.86 9.02 -8.21
N THR A 109 2.78 8.29 -8.33
CA THR A 109 1.46 8.76 -7.89
C THR A 109 1.22 8.42 -6.42
N ARG A 110 1.16 9.46 -5.58
CA ARG A 110 0.79 9.28 -4.17
C ARG A 110 -0.70 9.54 -4.01
N ILE A 111 -1.39 8.59 -3.39
CA ILE A 111 -2.82 8.71 -3.08
C ILE A 111 -2.92 9.00 -1.59
N ASP A 112 -3.37 10.21 -1.27
CA ASP A 112 -3.40 10.71 0.10
C ASP A 112 -4.69 10.23 0.77
N PHE A 113 -4.59 9.10 1.46
CA PHE A 113 -5.74 8.50 2.15
C PHE A 113 -6.17 9.39 3.31
N GLY A 114 -7.46 9.66 3.41
CA GLY A 114 -8.00 10.55 4.43
C GLY A 114 -8.16 11.98 3.96
N SER A 115 -7.71 12.29 2.75
CA SER A 115 -7.90 13.61 2.16
C SER A 115 -9.34 13.79 1.68
N ASP A 116 -9.67 14.99 1.25
CA ASP A 116 -11.02 15.27 0.73
C ASP A 116 -11.33 14.42 -0.50
N THR A 117 -10.33 14.14 -1.31
CA THR A 117 -10.49 13.34 -2.54
C THR A 117 -10.61 11.85 -2.24
N PHE A 118 -9.85 11.36 -1.26
CA PHE A 118 -9.80 9.95 -0.93
C PHE A 118 -10.07 9.76 0.55
N LYS A 119 -11.31 10.05 0.97
CA LYS A 119 -11.67 9.98 2.39
C LYS A 119 -11.71 8.55 2.91
N THR A 120 -12.11 7.62 2.05
CA THR A 120 -12.34 6.24 2.43
C THR A 120 -11.78 5.30 1.39
N TRP A 121 -11.71 4.02 1.73
CA TRP A 121 -11.32 3.00 0.77
C TRP A 121 -12.31 2.87 -0.38
N ASP A 122 -13.58 3.24 -0.18
CA ASP A 122 -14.54 3.23 -1.28
C ASP A 122 -14.16 4.25 -2.36
N ASP A 123 -13.63 5.39 -1.97
CA ASP A 123 -13.15 6.38 -2.93
C ASP A 123 -11.97 5.84 -3.74
N ILE A 124 -11.10 5.08 -3.09
CA ILE A 124 -9.95 4.48 -3.76
C ILE A 124 -10.42 3.39 -4.72
N ILE A 125 -11.40 2.59 -4.33
CA ILE A 125 -11.97 1.58 -5.21
C ILE A 125 -12.51 2.25 -6.48
N GLU A 126 -13.23 3.35 -6.32
CA GLU A 126 -13.79 4.06 -7.47
C GLU A 126 -12.69 4.60 -8.37
N TYR A 127 -11.65 5.17 -7.79
CA TYR A 127 -10.53 5.70 -8.55
C TYR A 127 -9.89 4.62 -9.44
N PHE A 128 -9.56 3.48 -8.86
CA PHE A 128 -8.92 2.40 -9.60
C PHE A 128 -9.88 1.73 -10.59
N SER A 129 -11.16 1.70 -10.27
CA SER A 129 -12.16 1.20 -11.21
C SER A 129 -12.21 2.03 -12.48
N ARG A 130 -12.12 3.35 -12.34
CA ARG A 130 -12.12 4.22 -13.50
C ARG A 130 -10.87 4.02 -14.33
N LEU A 131 -9.71 3.87 -13.67
CA LEU A 131 -8.47 3.62 -14.41
C LEU A 131 -8.54 2.31 -15.17
N GLY A 132 -9.04 1.26 -14.52
CA GLY A 132 -9.13 -0.05 -15.16
C GLY A 132 -10.17 -0.10 -16.27
N GLY A 133 -11.15 0.78 -16.23
CA GLY A 133 -12.19 0.85 -17.24
C GLY A 133 -11.74 1.55 -18.51
N GLN A 134 -10.53 2.04 -18.52
CA GLN A 134 -9.99 2.72 -19.68
C GLN A 134 -9.08 1.81 -20.49
#